data_bdd71ca3ebd61b2ff74a26564012b11b
#
_entry.id   bdd71ca3ebd61b2ff74a26564012b11b
#
_cell.length_a   1.000
_cell.length_b   1.000
_cell.length_c   1.000
_cell.angle_alpha   90.00
_cell.angle_beta   90.00
_cell.angle_gamma   90.00
#
_symmetry.space_group_name_H-M   'P 1'
#
loop_
_entity.id
_entity.type
_entity.pdbx_description
1 polymer ?
#
loop_
_entity_poly.entity_id
_entity_poly.type
_entity_poly.pdbx_seq_one_letter_code
_entity_poly.pdbx_strand_id
1 'polypeptide(L)'
;MKYYIIAGEASGDLHGANLIKSIKAKDSKASFRFWGGDLMQQQTQGLVKHYRDLAFMGFIEVLFNLRTIFRNISICKKDITAFQPDVIIFIDYPGFNLRIAKWAKKEGFKTHYYISPQIWAWKEGRIKDIKADVDAMYVILPFEKDFYQDKHNFPVHFVGHPLIDAIDNREQTNKEAFAKLHGLDQRPIIALLPGSRKQEISKMLRIMLSITNNFDSYQFVIAGAPSQDASFYAPFLNKQNIHLLLNKTYDLLSVSHAAIVTSGTATLETALFKVPQVVCYKGNAISVAIARQVVKLKYISLVNLILDKEVVTELIQGDFNTQRLIKELTKILDKDNRVSLLKSYDALEQKLGGIGASDATGQLIVDALK
;
A
#
# COMPACT_ATOMS: atom_id res chain seq x y z
N MET A 1 18.83 13.32 -18.42
CA MET A 1 18.73 14.11 -17.18
C MET A 1 19.12 13.25 -15.97
N LYS A 2 19.39 13.86 -14.82
CA LYS A 2 19.77 13.17 -13.57
C LYS A 2 18.60 13.17 -12.59
N TYR A 3 18.19 12.00 -12.17
CA TYR A 3 17.04 11.79 -11.28
C TYR A 3 17.50 11.20 -9.95
N TYR A 4 17.06 11.78 -8.85
CA TYR A 4 17.28 11.24 -7.50
C TYR A 4 15.96 10.80 -6.91
N ILE A 5 15.79 9.50 -6.64
CA ILE A 5 14.50 8.93 -6.18
C ILE A 5 14.63 8.43 -4.75
N ILE A 6 13.64 8.75 -3.89
CA ILE A 6 13.63 8.30 -2.50
C ILE A 6 12.34 7.54 -2.20
N ALA A 7 12.47 6.23 -2.04
CA ALA A 7 11.44 5.30 -1.60
C ALA A 7 11.91 4.57 -0.33
N GLY A 8 11.14 4.64 0.73
CA GLY A 8 11.53 4.13 2.05
C GLY A 8 10.91 2.80 2.45
N GLU A 9 10.08 2.18 1.60
CA GLU A 9 9.31 0.97 1.88
C GLU A 9 9.20 0.07 0.64
N ALA A 10 8.79 -1.18 0.84
CA ALA A 10 8.64 -2.16 -0.25
C ALA A 10 7.64 -1.72 -1.34
N SER A 11 6.53 -1.09 -0.96
CA SER A 11 5.56 -0.53 -1.91
C SER A 11 6.18 0.61 -2.73
N GLY A 12 6.97 1.47 -2.08
CA GLY A 12 7.71 2.54 -2.74
C GLY A 12 8.75 2.02 -3.73
N ASP A 13 9.42 0.91 -3.41
CA ASP A 13 10.36 0.22 -4.32
C ASP A 13 9.66 -0.27 -5.59
N LEU A 14 8.48 -0.91 -5.44
CA LEU A 14 7.68 -1.37 -6.57
C LEU A 14 7.25 -0.20 -7.48
N HIS A 15 6.71 0.87 -6.91
CA HIS A 15 6.26 2.03 -7.66
C HIS A 15 7.43 2.81 -8.27
N GLY A 16 8.55 2.90 -7.54
CA GLY A 16 9.79 3.48 -8.02
C GLY A 16 10.38 2.73 -9.21
N ALA A 17 10.33 1.40 -9.20
CA ALA A 17 10.78 0.58 -10.31
C ALA A 17 9.96 0.83 -11.59
N ASN A 18 8.62 0.88 -11.48
CA ASN A 18 7.75 1.20 -12.60
C ASN A 18 7.99 2.63 -13.12
N LEU A 19 8.19 3.59 -12.22
CA LEU A 19 8.51 4.97 -12.59
C LEU A 19 9.85 5.07 -13.31
N ILE A 20 10.91 4.41 -12.85
CA ILE A 20 12.21 4.36 -13.51
C ILE A 20 12.08 3.79 -14.92
N LYS A 21 11.34 2.70 -15.09
CA LYS A 21 11.06 2.10 -16.40
C LYS A 21 10.40 3.10 -17.34
N SER A 22 9.40 3.83 -16.85
CA SER A 22 8.71 4.87 -17.63
C SER A 22 9.62 6.04 -18.00
N ILE A 23 10.39 6.57 -17.05
CA ILE A 23 11.33 7.68 -17.32
C ILE A 23 12.37 7.26 -18.36
N LYS A 24 12.96 6.06 -18.26
CA LYS A 24 13.94 5.56 -19.22
C LYS A 24 13.41 5.46 -20.65
N ALA A 25 12.12 5.14 -20.79
CA ALA A 25 11.48 5.09 -22.10
C ALA A 25 11.32 6.49 -22.75
N LYS A 26 11.32 7.56 -21.94
CA LYS A 26 11.09 8.95 -22.37
C LYS A 26 12.38 9.80 -22.37
N ASP A 27 13.37 9.40 -21.56
CA ASP A 27 14.70 10.00 -21.50
C ASP A 27 15.76 8.89 -21.59
N SER A 28 16.22 8.62 -22.81
CA SER A 28 17.21 7.57 -23.07
C SER A 28 18.60 7.83 -22.44
N LYS A 29 18.86 9.07 -22.01
CA LYS A 29 20.09 9.48 -21.32
C LYS A 29 19.88 9.66 -19.81
N ALA A 30 18.76 9.18 -19.26
CA ALA A 30 18.44 9.28 -17.85
C ALA A 30 19.52 8.59 -16.97
N SER A 31 20.00 9.29 -15.98
CA SER A 31 20.89 8.77 -14.95
C SER A 31 20.20 8.84 -13.59
N PHE A 32 20.30 7.76 -12.81
CA PHE A 32 19.58 7.61 -11.56
C PHE A 32 20.52 7.39 -10.37
N ARG A 33 20.15 7.99 -9.25
CA ARG A 33 20.55 7.54 -7.90
C ARG A 33 19.30 7.41 -7.07
N PHE A 34 19.26 6.42 -6.18
CA PHE A 34 18.02 6.19 -5.45
C PHE A 34 18.22 5.50 -4.11
N TRP A 35 17.29 5.75 -3.23
CA TRP A 35 16.97 4.96 -2.05
C TRP A 35 15.75 4.11 -2.38
N GLY A 36 15.85 2.79 -2.26
CA GLY A 36 14.81 1.86 -2.69
C GLY A 36 15.21 0.43 -2.38
N GLY A 37 14.94 -0.50 -3.26
CA GLY A 37 15.25 -1.90 -3.05
C GLY A 37 15.58 -2.65 -4.33
N ASP A 38 15.35 -3.96 -4.26
CA ASP A 38 15.72 -4.91 -5.30
C ASP A 38 15.01 -4.63 -6.64
N LEU A 39 13.74 -4.18 -6.61
CA LEU A 39 12.97 -3.92 -7.83
C LEU A 39 13.46 -2.69 -8.59
N MET A 40 13.77 -1.60 -7.90
CA MET A 40 14.39 -0.43 -8.52
C MET A 40 15.80 -0.78 -9.03
N GLN A 41 16.57 -1.59 -8.28
CA GLN A 41 17.90 -2.01 -8.68
C GLN A 41 17.91 -2.89 -9.94
N GLN A 42 16.86 -3.65 -10.18
CA GLN A 42 16.67 -4.40 -11.44
C GLN A 42 16.46 -3.46 -12.64
N GLN A 43 15.92 -2.26 -12.44
CA GLN A 43 15.69 -1.31 -13.51
C GLN A 43 16.92 -0.47 -13.87
N THR A 44 17.77 -0.14 -12.87
CA THR A 44 18.93 0.71 -13.06
C THR A 44 19.96 0.54 -11.95
N GLN A 45 21.21 0.92 -12.24
CA GLN A 45 22.24 1.05 -11.20
C GLN A 45 22.07 2.39 -10.46
N GLY A 46 22.67 2.51 -9.26
CA GLY A 46 22.67 3.76 -8.48
C GLY A 46 21.96 3.67 -7.13
N LEU A 47 21.77 2.44 -6.60
CA LEU A 47 21.28 2.21 -5.24
C LEU A 47 22.27 2.81 -4.23
N VAL A 48 21.79 3.75 -3.43
CA VAL A 48 22.54 4.42 -2.34
C VAL A 48 22.26 3.74 -1.00
N LYS A 49 20.99 3.42 -0.76
CA LYS A 49 20.54 2.81 0.49
C LYS A 49 19.34 1.91 0.25
N HIS A 50 19.37 0.69 0.79
CA HIS A 50 18.26 -0.24 0.70
C HIS A 50 17.20 0.09 1.74
N TYR A 51 15.89 0.01 1.38
CA TYR A 51 14.79 0.34 2.30
C TYR A 51 14.76 -0.57 3.54
N ARG A 52 15.23 -1.82 3.45
CA ARG A 52 15.34 -2.73 4.61
C ARG A 52 16.22 -2.17 5.72
N ASP A 53 17.21 -1.34 5.36
CA ASP A 53 18.07 -0.65 6.34
C ASP A 53 17.42 0.62 6.92
N LEU A 54 16.23 0.98 6.44
CA LEU A 54 15.46 2.15 6.89
C LEU A 54 14.28 1.77 7.78
N ALA A 55 13.95 0.48 7.83
CA ALA A 55 12.75 -0.05 8.47
C ALA A 55 12.83 0.03 10.00
N PHE A 56 12.49 1.19 10.56
CA PHE A 56 12.19 1.38 11.97
C PHE A 56 10.66 1.46 12.10
N MET A 57 10.00 0.32 12.35
CA MET A 57 8.55 0.23 12.45
C MET A 57 8.12 0.24 13.92
N GLY A 58 7.74 1.40 14.42
CA GLY A 58 7.12 1.56 15.73
C GLY A 58 7.51 2.89 16.38
N PHE A 59 6.59 3.49 17.16
CA PHE A 59 6.85 4.77 17.83
C PHE A 59 8.04 4.68 18.81
N ILE A 60 8.15 3.54 19.48
CA ILE A 60 9.24 3.24 20.42
C ILE A 60 10.56 3.02 19.68
N GLU A 61 10.54 2.28 18.58
CA GLU A 61 11.72 2.02 17.74
C GLU A 61 12.25 3.29 17.09
N VAL A 62 11.37 4.18 16.68
CA VAL A 62 11.75 5.51 16.15
C VAL A 62 12.47 6.35 17.21
N LEU A 63 12.01 6.33 18.47
CA LEU A 63 12.67 7.06 19.57
C LEU A 63 14.07 6.54 19.86
N PHE A 64 14.27 5.22 19.87
CA PHE A 64 15.60 4.63 20.09
C PHE A 64 16.54 4.80 18.88
N ASN A 65 16.02 5.02 17.70
CA ASN A 65 16.81 5.11 16.47
C ASN A 65 16.96 6.54 15.90
N LEU A 66 16.69 7.59 16.68
CA LEU A 66 16.80 8.98 16.23
C LEU A 66 18.18 9.30 15.65
N ARG A 67 19.26 8.81 16.26
CA ARG A 67 20.63 8.99 15.73
C ARG A 67 20.80 8.41 14.34
N THR A 68 20.25 7.23 14.09
CA THR A 68 20.28 6.58 12.77
C THR A 68 19.47 7.35 11.74
N ILE A 69 18.30 7.87 12.11
CA ILE A 69 17.48 8.72 11.24
C ILE A 69 18.23 9.99 10.84
N PHE A 70 18.85 10.69 11.79
CA PHE A 70 19.65 11.88 11.50
C PHE A 70 20.88 11.58 10.65
N ARG A 71 21.56 10.45 10.92
CA ARG A 71 22.68 9.98 10.08
C ARG A 71 22.21 9.70 8.65
N ASN A 72 21.09 9.03 8.47
CA ASN A 72 20.52 8.75 7.14
C ASN A 72 20.15 10.05 6.41
N ILE A 73 19.56 11.04 7.08
CA ILE A 73 19.29 12.36 6.50
C ILE A 73 20.60 13.01 6.04
N SER A 74 21.68 12.96 6.85
CA SER A 74 22.97 13.53 6.49
C SER A 74 23.60 12.82 5.28
N ILE A 75 23.55 11.49 5.23
CA ILE A 75 24.03 10.69 4.10
C ILE A 75 23.27 11.08 2.82
N CYS A 76 21.93 11.12 2.89
CA CYS A 76 21.06 11.46 1.77
C CYS A 76 21.41 12.85 1.20
N LYS A 77 21.53 13.87 2.06
CA LYS A 77 21.89 15.23 1.67
C LYS A 77 23.26 15.29 0.99
N LYS A 78 24.27 14.66 1.56
CA LYS A 78 25.63 14.61 0.98
C LYS A 78 25.63 13.96 -0.40
N ASP A 79 24.90 12.87 -0.55
CA ASP A 79 24.83 12.14 -1.80
C ASP A 79 24.07 12.93 -2.89
N ILE A 80 22.96 13.58 -2.55
CA ILE A 80 22.23 14.49 -3.44
C ILE A 80 23.14 15.63 -3.90
N THR A 81 23.84 16.28 -2.95
CA THR A 81 24.78 17.38 -3.26
C THR A 81 25.92 16.92 -4.19
N ALA A 82 26.45 15.72 -3.99
CA ALA A 82 27.52 15.19 -4.85
C ALA A 82 27.00 14.80 -6.26
N PHE A 83 25.78 14.27 -6.34
CA PHE A 83 25.20 13.82 -7.60
C PHE A 83 24.67 14.98 -8.46
N GLN A 84 24.25 16.09 -7.83
CA GLN A 84 23.64 17.26 -8.50
C GLN A 84 22.50 16.85 -9.45
N PRO A 85 21.37 16.32 -8.93
CA PRO A 85 20.24 15.90 -9.75
C PRO A 85 19.48 17.10 -10.33
N ASP A 86 18.88 16.92 -11.51
CA ASP A 86 17.95 17.87 -12.11
C ASP A 86 16.61 17.90 -11.36
N VAL A 87 16.24 16.78 -10.72
CA VAL A 87 15.04 16.64 -9.89
C VAL A 87 15.23 15.60 -8.80
N ILE A 88 14.62 15.85 -7.64
CA ILE A 88 14.48 14.89 -6.55
C ILE A 88 13.03 14.44 -6.51
N ILE A 89 12.78 13.13 -6.61
CA ILE A 89 11.45 12.52 -6.62
C ILE A 89 11.24 11.76 -5.32
N PHE A 90 10.30 12.21 -4.52
CA PHE A 90 9.90 11.56 -3.27
C PHE A 90 8.74 10.61 -3.53
N ILE A 91 8.84 9.37 -3.08
CA ILE A 91 7.74 8.39 -3.17
C ILE A 91 7.25 8.07 -1.77
N ASP A 92 6.00 8.47 -1.43
CA ASP A 92 5.42 8.27 -0.09
C ASP A 92 6.42 8.61 1.05
N TYR A 93 6.49 7.82 2.13
CA TYR A 93 7.48 7.90 3.22
C TYR A 93 7.63 9.31 3.83
N PRO A 94 6.53 9.97 4.25
CA PRO A 94 6.51 11.41 4.55
C PRO A 94 7.36 11.83 5.74
N GLY A 95 7.64 10.92 6.68
CA GLY A 95 8.45 11.21 7.85
C GLY A 95 9.89 11.58 7.53
N PHE A 96 10.45 11.01 6.49
CA PHE A 96 11.79 11.27 5.98
C PHE A 96 11.74 12.25 4.80
N ASN A 97 10.90 11.97 3.83
CA ASN A 97 10.85 12.68 2.56
C ASN A 97 10.55 14.18 2.73
N LEU A 98 9.61 14.59 3.58
CA LEU A 98 9.32 16.00 3.81
C LEU A 98 10.49 16.78 4.46
N ARG A 99 11.34 16.10 5.25
CA ARG A 99 12.54 16.72 5.82
C ARG A 99 13.62 16.95 4.76
N ILE A 100 13.75 16.01 3.83
CA ILE A 100 14.69 16.17 2.70
C ILE A 100 14.13 17.21 1.72
N ALA A 101 12.83 17.23 1.42
CA ALA A 101 12.20 18.21 0.55
C ALA A 101 12.44 19.65 1.04
N LYS A 102 12.21 19.90 2.34
CA LYS A 102 12.48 21.21 2.95
C LYS A 102 13.92 21.69 2.79
N TRP A 103 14.87 20.80 2.94
CA TRP A 103 16.28 21.12 2.74
C TRP A 103 16.58 21.28 1.25
N ALA A 104 16.15 20.37 0.41
CA ALA A 104 16.40 20.38 -1.03
C ALA A 104 15.89 21.67 -1.69
N LYS A 105 14.69 22.12 -1.29
CA LYS A 105 14.13 23.38 -1.78
C LYS A 105 14.99 24.60 -1.42
N LYS A 106 15.57 24.63 -0.22
CA LYS A 106 16.50 25.69 0.21
C LYS A 106 17.81 25.70 -0.57
N GLU A 107 18.30 24.52 -0.98
CA GLU A 107 19.48 24.36 -1.80
C GLU A 107 19.22 24.58 -3.31
N GLY A 108 17.98 24.90 -3.69
CA GLY A 108 17.61 25.19 -5.07
C GLY A 108 17.31 23.97 -5.95
N PHE A 109 17.21 22.76 -5.38
CA PHE A 109 16.82 21.58 -6.15
C PHE A 109 15.34 21.58 -6.48
N LYS A 110 14.96 21.08 -7.67
CA LYS A 110 13.57 20.78 -8.02
C LYS A 110 13.07 19.57 -7.22
N THR A 111 11.87 19.68 -6.65
CA THR A 111 11.29 18.71 -5.73
C THR A 111 9.94 18.24 -6.24
N HIS A 112 9.85 16.97 -6.59
CA HIS A 112 8.61 16.34 -7.04
C HIS A 112 8.17 15.27 -6.04
N TYR A 113 6.87 15.15 -5.79
CA TYR A 113 6.32 14.19 -4.84
C TYR A 113 5.33 13.28 -5.54
N TYR A 114 5.62 12.00 -5.60
CA TYR A 114 4.77 10.93 -6.14
C TYR A 114 4.21 10.09 -5.00
N ILE A 115 2.91 9.82 -5.01
CA ILE A 115 2.16 9.17 -3.92
C ILE A 115 2.16 10.08 -2.68
N SER A 116 1.20 10.99 -2.64
CA SER A 116 1.13 12.06 -1.64
C SER A 116 1.07 11.54 -0.20
N PRO A 117 1.60 12.30 0.76
CA PRO A 117 1.35 12.01 2.17
C PRO A 117 -0.14 12.07 2.48
N GLN A 118 -0.65 11.09 3.24
CA GLN A 118 -2.07 11.02 3.62
C GLN A 118 -2.44 12.09 4.68
N ILE A 119 -2.12 13.36 4.41
CA ILE A 119 -2.40 14.47 5.33
C ILE A 119 -3.89 14.78 5.43
N TRP A 120 -4.67 14.39 4.43
CA TRP A 120 -6.13 14.47 4.42
C TRP A 120 -6.78 13.62 5.52
N ALA A 121 -6.10 12.57 5.99
CA ALA A 121 -6.61 11.68 7.03
C ALA A 121 -6.37 12.21 8.46
N TRP A 122 -5.21 12.86 8.75
CA TRP A 122 -4.86 13.14 10.15
C TRP A 122 -3.86 14.27 10.43
N LYS A 123 -3.14 14.78 9.46
CA LYS A 123 -2.12 15.85 9.66
C LYS A 123 -2.25 16.96 8.62
N GLU A 124 -3.45 17.46 8.45
CA GLU A 124 -3.78 18.49 7.46
C GLU A 124 -2.86 19.74 7.55
N GLY A 125 -2.42 20.13 8.76
CA GLY A 125 -1.52 21.27 8.94
C GLY A 125 -0.19 21.19 8.19
N ARG A 126 0.25 19.99 7.76
CA ARG A 126 1.46 19.79 6.93
C ARG A 126 1.32 20.36 5.52
N ILE A 127 0.12 20.74 5.09
CA ILE A 127 -0.10 21.37 3.78
C ILE A 127 0.77 22.62 3.59
N LYS A 128 1.03 23.38 4.66
CA LYS A 128 1.89 24.57 4.60
C LYS A 128 3.32 24.24 4.18
N ASP A 129 3.88 23.18 4.77
CA ASP A 129 5.24 22.70 4.43
C ASP A 129 5.27 22.14 3.00
N ILE A 130 4.24 21.37 2.61
CA ILE A 130 4.15 20.81 1.26
C ILE A 130 4.11 21.92 0.22
N LYS A 131 3.29 22.96 0.40
CA LYS A 131 3.22 24.11 -0.52
C LYS A 131 4.53 24.89 -0.62
N ALA A 132 5.30 24.93 0.45
CA ALA A 132 6.57 25.63 0.47
C ALA A 132 7.73 24.81 -0.15
N ASP A 133 7.69 23.48 0.00
CA ASP A 133 8.85 22.62 -0.19
C ASP A 133 8.71 21.65 -1.38
N VAL A 134 7.53 21.59 -2.05
CA VAL A 134 7.26 20.67 -3.18
C VAL A 134 6.82 21.47 -4.41
N ASP A 135 7.54 21.30 -5.53
CA ASP A 135 7.25 22.01 -6.78
C ASP A 135 6.13 21.36 -7.59
N ALA A 136 6.09 20.03 -7.62
CA ALA A 136 5.04 19.26 -8.30
C ALA A 136 4.63 18.05 -7.49
N MET A 137 3.33 17.76 -7.46
CA MET A 137 2.77 16.61 -6.74
C MET A 137 1.89 15.77 -7.64
N TYR A 138 2.14 14.46 -7.62
CA TYR A 138 1.41 13.44 -8.37
C TYR A 138 0.62 12.58 -7.40
N VAL A 139 -0.69 12.80 -7.37
CA VAL A 139 -1.62 12.14 -6.44
C VAL A 139 -2.25 10.92 -7.09
N ILE A 140 -2.57 9.91 -6.28
CA ILE A 140 -3.03 8.60 -6.75
C ILE A 140 -4.48 8.28 -6.37
N LEU A 141 -5.06 9.04 -5.43
CA LEU A 141 -6.45 8.89 -5.04
C LEU A 141 -7.29 10.04 -5.60
N PRO A 142 -8.47 9.77 -6.19
CA PRO A 142 -9.25 10.80 -6.88
C PRO A 142 -9.60 11.99 -5.98
N PHE A 143 -9.99 11.75 -4.72
CA PHE A 143 -10.36 12.80 -3.78
C PHE A 143 -9.17 13.65 -3.28
N GLU A 144 -7.93 13.22 -3.53
CA GLU A 144 -6.74 14.00 -3.19
C GLU A 144 -6.63 15.26 -4.06
N LYS A 145 -7.12 15.19 -5.30
CA LYS A 145 -7.17 16.37 -6.18
C LYS A 145 -8.04 17.47 -5.55
N ASP A 146 -9.27 17.12 -5.16
CA ASP A 146 -10.20 18.06 -4.52
C ASP A 146 -9.61 18.60 -3.20
N PHE A 147 -8.97 17.73 -2.42
CA PHE A 147 -8.31 18.12 -1.17
C PHE A 147 -7.16 19.11 -1.38
N TYR A 148 -6.24 18.83 -2.28
CA TYR A 148 -5.08 19.71 -2.51
C TYR A 148 -5.45 20.96 -3.32
N GLN A 149 -6.18 20.80 -4.42
CA GLN A 149 -6.45 21.87 -5.37
C GLN A 149 -7.60 22.75 -4.90
N ASP A 150 -8.78 22.17 -4.60
CA ASP A 150 -9.97 22.97 -4.34
C ASP A 150 -9.99 23.51 -2.90
N LYS A 151 -9.63 22.67 -1.92
CA LYS A 151 -9.61 23.10 -0.51
C LYS A 151 -8.39 23.95 -0.16
N HIS A 152 -7.22 23.62 -0.71
CA HIS A 152 -5.95 24.21 -0.32
C HIS A 152 -5.27 25.08 -1.38
N ASN A 153 -5.84 25.25 -2.57
CA ASN A 153 -5.24 26.02 -3.67
C ASN A 153 -3.78 25.59 -3.94
N PHE A 154 -3.55 24.29 -4.01
CA PHE A 154 -2.26 23.70 -4.37
C PHE A 154 -2.46 22.78 -5.58
N PRO A 155 -1.98 23.17 -6.78
CA PRO A 155 -2.18 22.39 -7.99
C PRO A 155 -1.47 21.04 -7.89
N VAL A 156 -2.18 19.98 -8.24
CA VAL A 156 -1.66 18.60 -8.25
C VAL A 156 -2.11 17.88 -9.51
N HIS A 157 -1.36 16.85 -9.89
CA HIS A 157 -1.70 15.98 -11.01
C HIS A 157 -2.27 14.66 -10.48
N PHE A 158 -3.54 14.37 -10.75
CA PHE A 158 -4.08 13.03 -10.53
C PHE A 158 -3.61 12.13 -11.67
N VAL A 159 -2.79 11.14 -11.37
CA VAL A 159 -2.13 10.27 -12.36
C VAL A 159 -2.73 8.86 -12.42
N GLY A 160 -3.72 8.58 -11.58
CA GLY A 160 -4.23 7.22 -11.37
C GLY A 160 -3.46 6.45 -10.30
N HIS A 161 -3.93 5.25 -9.97
CA HIS A 161 -3.34 4.47 -8.90
C HIS A 161 -2.35 3.43 -9.43
N PRO A 162 -1.04 3.50 -9.09
CA PRO A 162 0.00 2.65 -9.66
C PRO A 162 -0.13 1.16 -9.29
N LEU A 163 -0.99 0.84 -8.34
CA LEU A 163 -1.32 -0.53 -7.99
C LEU A 163 -2.02 -1.27 -9.13
N ILE A 164 -2.80 -0.56 -9.97
CA ILE A 164 -3.43 -1.14 -11.17
C ILE A 164 -2.35 -1.60 -12.14
N ASP A 165 -1.34 -0.77 -12.40
CA ASP A 165 -0.20 -1.14 -13.24
C ASP A 165 0.54 -2.36 -12.70
N ALA A 166 0.73 -2.41 -11.36
CA ALA A 166 1.42 -3.50 -10.70
C ALA A 166 0.66 -4.83 -10.80
N ILE A 167 -0.67 -4.79 -10.79
CA ILE A 167 -1.54 -5.97 -10.91
C ILE A 167 -1.62 -6.42 -12.38
N ASP A 168 -1.78 -5.50 -13.33
CA ASP A 168 -1.93 -5.79 -14.75
C ASP A 168 -0.64 -6.39 -15.36
N ASN A 169 0.52 -5.89 -14.95
CA ASN A 169 1.82 -6.37 -15.44
C ASN A 169 2.24 -7.75 -14.89
N ARG A 170 1.40 -8.42 -14.09
CA ARG A 170 1.72 -9.72 -13.52
C ARG A 170 1.35 -10.86 -14.44
N GLU A 171 2.14 -11.94 -14.38
CA GLU A 171 1.76 -13.21 -14.98
C GLU A 171 0.48 -13.75 -14.30
N GLN A 172 -0.44 -14.27 -15.10
CA GLN A 172 -1.65 -14.88 -14.59
C GLN A 172 -1.33 -16.16 -13.83
N THR A 173 -1.81 -16.26 -12.61
CA THR A 173 -1.63 -17.47 -11.79
C THR A 173 -2.59 -18.56 -12.25
N ASN A 174 -2.06 -19.69 -12.71
CA ASN A 174 -2.88 -20.86 -12.98
C ASN A 174 -3.36 -21.47 -11.66
N LYS A 175 -4.67 -21.52 -11.44
CA LYS A 175 -5.29 -21.94 -10.19
C LYS A 175 -4.96 -23.39 -9.81
N GLU A 176 -4.97 -24.30 -10.78
CA GLU A 176 -4.72 -25.72 -10.54
C GLU A 176 -3.24 -25.99 -10.21
N ALA A 177 -2.35 -25.37 -10.98
CA ALA A 177 -0.91 -25.44 -10.71
C ALA A 177 -0.55 -24.85 -9.35
N PHE A 178 -1.18 -23.71 -9.00
CA PHE A 178 -1.00 -23.06 -7.69
C PHE A 178 -1.48 -23.96 -6.55
N ALA A 179 -2.68 -24.54 -6.66
CA ALA A 179 -3.23 -25.42 -5.64
C ALA A 179 -2.32 -26.66 -5.45
N LYS A 180 -1.89 -27.29 -6.53
CA LYS A 180 -0.98 -28.45 -6.48
C LYS A 180 0.37 -28.10 -5.83
N LEU A 181 0.96 -26.97 -6.23
CA LEU A 181 2.26 -26.52 -5.70
C LEU A 181 2.23 -26.27 -4.19
N HIS A 182 1.11 -25.79 -3.67
CA HIS A 182 0.96 -25.38 -2.27
C HIS A 182 0.18 -26.39 -1.41
N GLY A 183 -0.12 -27.58 -1.92
CA GLY A 183 -0.85 -28.61 -1.17
C GLY A 183 -2.28 -28.23 -0.80
N LEU A 184 -2.90 -27.37 -1.62
CA LEU A 184 -4.29 -26.96 -1.47
C LEU A 184 -5.21 -27.97 -2.19
N ASP A 185 -6.40 -28.15 -1.65
CA ASP A 185 -7.40 -29.03 -2.27
C ASP A 185 -8.32 -28.25 -3.25
N GLN A 186 -9.41 -28.88 -3.70
CA GLN A 186 -10.33 -28.31 -4.67
C GLN A 186 -11.36 -27.33 -4.07
N ARG A 187 -11.41 -27.19 -2.75
CA ARG A 187 -12.33 -26.25 -2.11
C ARG A 187 -12.02 -24.81 -2.47
N PRO A 188 -13.05 -23.94 -2.60
CA PRO A 188 -12.82 -22.52 -2.80
C PRO A 188 -12.02 -21.92 -1.65
N ILE A 189 -11.13 -20.97 -1.98
CA ILE A 189 -10.19 -20.37 -1.02
C ILE A 189 -10.81 -19.11 -0.41
N ILE A 190 -10.78 -19.02 0.92
CA ILE A 190 -10.97 -17.78 1.67
C ILE A 190 -9.60 -17.30 2.10
N ALA A 191 -9.13 -16.19 1.50
CA ALA A 191 -7.85 -15.58 1.86
C ALA A 191 -7.97 -14.82 3.19
N LEU A 192 -6.99 -15.00 4.06
CA LEU A 192 -6.85 -14.27 5.32
C LEU A 192 -5.66 -13.33 5.23
N LEU A 193 -5.91 -12.02 5.25
CA LEU A 193 -4.90 -10.96 5.23
C LEU A 193 -4.85 -10.27 6.61
N PRO A 194 -4.12 -10.84 7.59
CA PRO A 194 -4.24 -10.42 8.98
C PRO A 194 -3.45 -9.16 9.36
N GLY A 195 -2.81 -8.50 8.39
CA GLY A 195 -1.97 -7.33 8.60
C GLY A 195 -0.48 -7.65 8.55
N SER A 196 0.35 -6.69 8.96
CA SER A 196 1.82 -6.79 8.84
C SER A 196 2.56 -6.79 10.18
N ARG A 197 1.94 -6.35 11.27
CA ARG A 197 2.58 -6.24 12.58
C ARG A 197 2.28 -7.44 13.46
N LYS A 198 3.29 -8.00 14.11
CA LYS A 198 3.19 -9.22 14.97
C LYS A 198 1.99 -9.21 15.93
N GLN A 199 1.80 -8.11 16.66
CA GLN A 199 0.70 -7.98 17.63
C GLN A 199 -0.68 -7.89 16.95
N GLU A 200 -0.76 -7.22 15.80
CA GLU A 200 -1.96 -7.11 14.99
C GLU A 200 -2.34 -8.48 14.43
N ILE A 201 -1.42 -9.16 13.75
CA ILE A 201 -1.61 -10.50 13.17
C ILE A 201 -2.14 -11.46 14.22
N SER A 202 -1.53 -11.52 15.41
CA SER A 202 -1.96 -12.44 16.46
C SER A 202 -3.40 -12.19 16.94
N LYS A 203 -3.83 -10.93 17.02
CA LYS A 203 -5.21 -10.56 17.41
C LYS A 203 -6.20 -10.87 16.30
N MET A 204 -5.83 -10.51 15.05
CA MET A 204 -6.72 -10.68 13.90
C MET A 204 -6.95 -12.15 13.58
N LEU A 205 -5.88 -12.96 13.49
CA LEU A 205 -5.99 -14.38 13.16
C LEU A 205 -6.84 -15.18 14.14
N ARG A 206 -6.77 -14.89 15.44
CA ARG A 206 -7.61 -15.59 16.44
C ARG A 206 -9.10 -15.48 16.12
N ILE A 207 -9.55 -14.30 15.68
CA ILE A 207 -10.95 -14.08 15.34
C ILE A 207 -11.23 -14.59 13.92
N MET A 208 -10.35 -14.32 12.93
CA MET A 208 -10.51 -14.80 11.56
C MET A 208 -10.64 -16.33 11.51
N LEU A 209 -9.85 -17.05 12.31
CA LEU A 209 -9.85 -18.52 12.36
C LEU A 209 -10.96 -19.11 13.22
N SER A 210 -11.64 -18.32 14.07
CA SER A 210 -12.72 -18.83 14.91
C SER A 210 -13.95 -19.30 14.13
N ILE A 211 -14.06 -18.89 12.86
CA ILE A 211 -15.21 -19.21 11.99
C ILE A 211 -14.98 -20.44 11.11
N THR A 212 -13.79 -21.03 11.09
CA THR A 212 -13.41 -22.08 10.12
C THR A 212 -14.31 -23.30 10.16
N ASN A 213 -14.85 -23.66 11.32
CA ASN A 213 -15.80 -24.79 11.48
C ASN A 213 -17.21 -24.51 10.90
N ASN A 214 -17.51 -23.24 10.57
CA ASN A 214 -18.79 -22.87 9.99
C ASN A 214 -18.76 -22.88 8.45
N PHE A 215 -17.58 -23.11 7.86
CA PHE A 215 -17.36 -23.05 6.41
C PHE A 215 -16.50 -24.23 5.92
N ASP A 216 -16.94 -25.45 6.23
CA ASP A 216 -16.20 -26.69 5.90
C ASP A 216 -16.04 -26.91 4.39
N SER A 217 -16.92 -26.31 3.58
CA SER A 217 -16.85 -26.32 2.12
C SER A 217 -15.76 -25.42 1.56
N TYR A 218 -15.01 -24.72 2.42
CA TYR A 218 -13.95 -23.80 2.05
C TYR A 218 -12.64 -24.19 2.73
N GLN A 219 -11.52 -23.76 2.12
CA GLN A 219 -10.21 -23.77 2.77
C GLN A 219 -9.76 -22.34 3.05
N PHE A 220 -9.04 -22.16 4.15
CA PHE A 220 -8.57 -20.87 4.61
C PHE A 220 -7.08 -20.77 4.39
N VAL A 221 -6.62 -19.72 3.68
CA VAL A 221 -5.21 -19.54 3.37
C VAL A 221 -4.73 -18.20 3.94
N ILE A 222 -3.79 -18.28 4.88
CA ILE A 222 -3.19 -17.11 5.50
C ILE A 222 -2.12 -16.54 4.55
N ALA A 223 -2.27 -15.28 4.14
CA ALA A 223 -1.21 -14.51 3.51
C ALA A 223 -0.23 -14.05 4.60
N GLY A 224 0.87 -14.75 4.75
CA GLY A 224 1.89 -14.42 5.75
C GLY A 224 2.65 -13.15 5.37
N ALA A 225 2.78 -12.23 6.35
CA ALA A 225 3.49 -10.99 6.17
C ALA A 225 5.00 -11.23 5.94
N PRO A 226 5.66 -10.49 5.03
CA PRO A 226 7.10 -10.65 4.77
C PRO A 226 8.01 -10.39 5.98
N SER A 227 7.49 -9.69 6.99
CA SER A 227 8.19 -9.37 8.23
C SER A 227 8.14 -10.47 9.29
N GLN A 228 7.44 -11.60 9.04
CA GLN A 228 7.26 -12.69 9.99
C GLN A 228 7.63 -14.04 9.37
N ASP A 229 8.34 -14.86 10.15
CA ASP A 229 8.71 -16.21 9.75
C ASP A 229 7.55 -17.20 9.88
N ALA A 230 7.64 -18.34 9.20
CA ALA A 230 6.65 -19.42 9.26
C ALA A 230 6.40 -19.92 10.69
N SER A 231 7.46 -19.99 11.53
CA SER A 231 7.37 -20.40 12.94
C SER A 231 6.41 -19.53 13.76
N PHE A 232 6.27 -18.24 13.43
CA PHE A 232 5.32 -17.35 14.10
C PHE A 232 3.86 -17.77 13.84
N TYR A 233 3.58 -18.33 12.67
CA TYR A 233 2.23 -18.77 12.29
C TYR A 233 1.90 -20.19 12.73
N ALA A 234 2.88 -20.99 13.14
CA ALA A 234 2.68 -22.41 13.54
C ALA A 234 1.53 -22.65 14.54
N PRO A 235 1.32 -21.82 15.58
CA PRO A 235 0.21 -21.99 16.50
C PRO A 235 -1.19 -21.80 15.90
N PHE A 236 -1.28 -21.21 14.71
CA PHE A 236 -2.53 -20.95 13.98
C PHE A 236 -2.86 -22.03 12.94
N LEU A 237 -1.93 -22.94 12.65
CA LEU A 237 -2.05 -23.99 11.62
C LEU A 237 -2.49 -25.33 12.25
N ASN A 238 -3.52 -25.30 13.09
CA ASN A 238 -3.94 -26.45 13.89
C ASN A 238 -5.10 -27.26 13.27
N LYS A 239 -5.47 -26.97 12.02
CA LYS A 239 -6.54 -27.66 11.29
C LYS A 239 -6.13 -27.92 9.85
N GLN A 240 -6.65 -29.02 9.28
CA GLN A 240 -6.32 -29.45 7.90
C GLN A 240 -6.79 -28.47 6.81
N ASN A 241 -7.80 -27.64 7.10
CA ASN A 241 -8.31 -26.64 6.14
C ASN A 241 -7.69 -25.25 6.30
N ILE A 242 -6.61 -25.12 7.07
CA ILE A 242 -5.88 -23.86 7.27
C ILE A 242 -4.46 -24.02 6.71
N HIS A 243 -4.10 -23.15 5.79
CA HIS A 243 -2.80 -23.14 5.12
C HIS A 243 -2.11 -21.79 5.31
N LEU A 244 -0.78 -21.75 5.14
CA LEU A 244 0.04 -20.55 5.18
C LEU A 244 0.82 -20.40 3.88
N LEU A 245 0.78 -19.21 3.30
CA LEU A 245 1.65 -18.86 2.17
C LEU A 245 2.43 -17.59 2.51
N LEU A 246 3.75 -17.65 2.39
CA LEU A 246 4.66 -16.52 2.60
C LEU A 246 5.01 -15.89 1.27
N ASN A 247 5.00 -14.55 1.22
CA ASN A 247 5.39 -13.77 0.02
C ASN A 247 4.58 -14.10 -1.26
N LYS A 248 3.33 -14.58 -1.10
CA LYS A 248 2.46 -14.99 -2.21
C LYS A 248 1.08 -14.33 -2.17
N THR A 249 0.98 -13.13 -1.58
CA THR A 249 -0.30 -12.44 -1.38
C THR A 249 -1.06 -12.23 -2.69
N TYR A 250 -0.39 -11.78 -3.75
CA TYR A 250 -1.04 -11.50 -5.02
C TYR A 250 -1.41 -12.78 -5.78
N ASP A 251 -0.54 -13.80 -5.74
CA ASP A 251 -0.86 -15.11 -6.31
C ASP A 251 -2.07 -15.72 -5.60
N LEU A 252 -2.11 -15.62 -4.27
CA LEU A 252 -3.25 -16.07 -3.47
C LEU A 252 -4.53 -15.31 -3.83
N LEU A 253 -4.49 -13.97 -3.87
CA LEU A 253 -5.66 -13.16 -4.21
C LEU A 253 -6.20 -13.49 -5.59
N SER A 254 -5.35 -13.74 -6.60
CA SER A 254 -5.77 -14.07 -7.96
C SER A 254 -6.57 -15.37 -8.07
N VAL A 255 -6.43 -16.28 -7.10
CA VAL A 255 -7.15 -17.58 -7.07
C VAL A 255 -8.20 -17.65 -5.95
N SER A 256 -8.35 -16.61 -5.14
CA SER A 256 -9.25 -16.60 -3.99
C SER A 256 -10.71 -16.37 -4.38
N HIS A 257 -11.60 -17.04 -3.65
CA HIS A 257 -13.04 -16.88 -3.81
C HIS A 257 -13.59 -15.71 -3.00
N ALA A 258 -13.10 -15.52 -1.78
CA ALA A 258 -13.40 -14.41 -0.88
C ALA A 258 -12.20 -14.11 0.01
N ALA A 259 -12.24 -12.99 0.74
CA ALA A 259 -11.18 -12.62 1.67
C ALA A 259 -11.69 -11.99 2.96
N ILE A 260 -10.93 -12.16 4.05
CA ILE A 260 -11.06 -11.42 5.30
C ILE A 260 -9.80 -10.59 5.47
N VAL A 261 -9.94 -9.28 5.44
CA VAL A 261 -8.81 -8.36 5.22
C VAL A 261 -8.70 -7.36 6.37
N THR A 262 -7.52 -7.24 6.95
CA THR A 262 -7.24 -6.14 7.89
C THR A 262 -7.19 -4.81 7.14
N SER A 263 -7.85 -3.78 7.69
CA SER A 263 -7.89 -2.44 7.10
C SER A 263 -6.50 -1.90 6.80
N GLY A 264 -6.30 -1.42 5.59
CA GLY A 264 -5.05 -0.89 5.04
C GLY A 264 -5.06 -0.97 3.52
N THR A 265 -3.91 -0.83 2.88
CA THR A 265 -3.73 -0.93 1.41
C THR A 265 -4.23 -2.27 0.86
N ALA A 266 -4.13 -3.34 1.65
CA ALA A 266 -4.60 -4.66 1.28
C ALA A 266 -6.09 -4.72 0.92
N THR A 267 -6.93 -3.81 1.45
CA THR A 267 -8.34 -3.72 1.07
C THR A 267 -8.52 -3.28 -0.37
N LEU A 268 -7.69 -2.36 -0.84
CA LEU A 268 -7.69 -1.91 -2.23
C LEU A 268 -7.14 -3.00 -3.16
N GLU A 269 -6.02 -3.62 -2.77
CA GLU A 269 -5.43 -4.76 -3.50
C GLU A 269 -6.49 -5.86 -3.71
N THR A 270 -7.16 -6.29 -2.64
CA THR A 270 -8.19 -7.33 -2.69
C THR A 270 -9.34 -6.97 -3.64
N ALA A 271 -9.79 -5.71 -3.62
CA ALA A 271 -10.86 -5.24 -4.51
C ALA A 271 -10.42 -5.22 -5.99
N LEU A 272 -9.17 -4.82 -6.27
CA LEU A 272 -8.62 -4.80 -7.63
C LEU A 272 -8.41 -6.22 -8.18
N PHE A 273 -8.12 -7.20 -7.33
CA PHE A 273 -8.16 -8.62 -7.70
C PHE A 273 -9.59 -9.18 -7.84
N LYS A 274 -10.64 -8.34 -7.72
CA LYS A 274 -12.05 -8.73 -7.82
C LYS A 274 -12.44 -9.81 -6.79
N VAL A 275 -11.83 -9.77 -5.61
CA VAL A 275 -12.11 -10.71 -4.53
C VAL A 275 -13.07 -10.06 -3.52
N PRO A 276 -14.31 -10.56 -3.35
CA PRO A 276 -15.23 -10.11 -2.31
C PRO A 276 -14.59 -10.19 -0.94
N GLN A 277 -14.75 -9.14 -0.12
CA GLN A 277 -14.06 -9.07 1.16
C GLN A 277 -14.91 -8.54 2.30
N VAL A 278 -14.58 -8.99 3.52
CA VAL A 278 -14.98 -8.37 4.78
C VAL A 278 -13.76 -7.66 5.35
N VAL A 279 -13.87 -6.36 5.61
CA VAL A 279 -12.79 -5.57 6.18
C VAL A 279 -12.87 -5.61 7.70
N CYS A 280 -11.73 -5.86 8.33
CA CYS A 280 -11.64 -6.04 9.77
C CYS A 280 -10.58 -5.11 10.38
N TYR A 281 -10.82 -4.61 11.59
CA TYR A 281 -9.82 -3.89 12.35
C TYR A 281 -9.98 -4.06 13.86
N LYS A 282 -8.89 -4.43 14.53
CA LYS A 282 -8.84 -4.54 16.00
C LYS A 282 -7.52 -4.04 16.54
N GLY A 283 -7.50 -2.77 16.92
CA GLY A 283 -6.35 -2.12 17.53
C GLY A 283 -6.35 -2.17 19.06
N ASN A 284 -5.39 -1.50 19.69
CA ASN A 284 -5.43 -1.20 21.11
C ASN A 284 -6.57 -0.20 21.39
N ALA A 285 -7.40 -0.45 22.40
CA ALA A 285 -8.58 0.36 22.71
C ALA A 285 -8.25 1.86 22.91
N ILE A 286 -7.16 2.16 23.62
CA ILE A 286 -6.71 3.53 23.87
C ILE A 286 -6.29 4.20 22.56
N SER A 287 -5.48 3.52 21.74
CA SER A 287 -5.03 4.05 20.45
C SER A 287 -6.19 4.31 19.49
N VAL A 288 -7.20 3.44 19.49
CA VAL A 288 -8.40 3.60 18.65
C VAL A 288 -9.28 4.73 19.16
N ALA A 289 -9.44 4.89 20.48
CA ALA A 289 -10.17 6.02 21.04
C ALA A 289 -9.53 7.36 20.66
N ILE A 290 -8.21 7.46 20.74
CA ILE A 290 -7.45 8.63 20.30
C ILE A 290 -7.60 8.83 18.78
N ALA A 291 -7.45 7.78 17.99
CA ALA A 291 -7.58 7.86 16.53
C ALA A 291 -8.97 8.37 16.12
N ARG A 292 -10.05 7.93 16.76
CA ARG A 292 -11.42 8.42 16.50
C ARG A 292 -11.61 9.92 16.76
N GLN A 293 -10.83 10.51 17.64
CA GLN A 293 -10.87 11.96 17.91
C GLN A 293 -10.09 12.79 16.89
N VAL A 294 -9.01 12.19 16.34
CA VAL A 294 -8.07 12.88 15.45
C VAL A 294 -8.42 12.63 13.97
N VAL A 295 -8.90 11.44 13.65
CA VAL A 295 -9.19 10.98 12.28
C VAL A 295 -10.71 11.17 12.04
N LYS A 296 -11.05 12.14 11.19
CA LYS A 296 -12.44 12.45 10.81
C LYS A 296 -12.83 11.70 9.52
N LEU A 297 -12.52 10.42 9.43
CA LEU A 297 -12.89 9.62 8.27
C LEU A 297 -14.19 8.87 8.51
N LYS A 298 -15.06 8.86 7.50
CA LYS A 298 -16.33 8.14 7.50
C LYS A 298 -16.13 6.62 7.42
N TYR A 299 -15.05 6.18 6.75
CA TYR A 299 -14.71 4.79 6.51
C TYR A 299 -13.23 4.55 6.80
N ILE A 300 -12.85 3.29 7.07
CA ILE A 300 -11.46 2.90 7.31
C ILE A 300 -10.84 2.14 6.12
N SER A 301 -11.64 1.62 5.20
CA SER A 301 -11.14 0.98 3.98
C SER A 301 -11.02 1.99 2.85
N LEU A 302 -9.97 1.86 2.05
CA LEU A 302 -9.80 2.69 0.84
C LEU A 302 -10.91 2.47 -0.17
N VAL A 303 -11.50 1.27 -0.24
CA VAL A 303 -12.64 0.97 -1.12
C VAL A 303 -13.82 1.89 -0.83
N ASN A 304 -14.25 1.93 0.43
CA ASN A 304 -15.38 2.75 0.85
C ASN A 304 -15.07 4.25 0.77
N LEU A 305 -13.83 4.66 1.12
CA LEU A 305 -13.38 6.05 1.04
C LEU A 305 -13.40 6.58 -0.40
N ILE A 306 -12.86 5.81 -1.36
CA ILE A 306 -12.78 6.22 -2.77
C ILE A 306 -14.17 6.28 -3.40
N LEU A 307 -15.04 5.32 -3.05
CA LEU A 307 -16.41 5.29 -3.57
C LEU A 307 -17.38 6.19 -2.82
N ASP A 308 -16.97 6.74 -1.66
CA ASP A 308 -17.80 7.52 -0.70
C ASP A 308 -19.12 6.83 -0.34
N LYS A 309 -19.09 5.51 -0.23
CA LYS A 309 -20.22 4.66 0.19
C LYS A 309 -19.74 3.37 0.82
N GLU A 310 -20.59 2.74 1.65
CA GLU A 310 -20.30 1.42 2.19
C GLU A 310 -20.51 0.35 1.10
N VAL A 311 -19.41 -0.07 0.49
CA VAL A 311 -19.36 -1.17 -0.49
C VAL A 311 -18.93 -2.46 0.18
N VAL A 312 -17.93 -2.38 1.05
CA VAL A 312 -17.44 -3.50 1.85
C VAL A 312 -17.78 -3.25 3.31
N THR A 313 -18.24 -4.28 4.00
CA THR A 313 -18.55 -4.17 5.44
C THR A 313 -17.27 -4.02 6.24
N GLU A 314 -17.24 -3.05 7.15
CA GLU A 314 -16.13 -2.77 8.05
C GLU A 314 -16.47 -3.22 9.48
N LEU A 315 -15.84 -4.30 9.95
CA LEU A 315 -15.98 -4.80 11.30
C LEU A 315 -14.86 -4.22 12.19
N ILE A 316 -15.22 -3.24 13.03
CA ILE A 316 -14.26 -2.47 13.80
C ILE A 316 -14.40 -2.79 15.29
N GLN A 317 -13.28 -3.11 15.97
CA GLN A 317 -13.20 -3.32 17.43
C GLN A 317 -14.17 -4.38 17.96
N GLY A 318 -15.26 -3.99 18.64
CA GLY A 318 -16.28 -4.87 19.21
C GLY A 318 -17.11 -5.58 18.15
N ASP A 319 -17.33 -4.94 16.99
CA ASP A 319 -18.04 -5.51 15.86
C ASP A 319 -17.24 -6.63 15.18
N PHE A 320 -15.92 -6.60 15.30
CA PHE A 320 -15.07 -7.70 14.83
C PHE A 320 -15.06 -8.84 15.85
N ASN A 321 -16.07 -9.71 15.74
CA ASN A 321 -16.28 -10.90 16.53
C ASN A 321 -16.75 -12.06 15.65
N THR A 322 -16.73 -13.29 16.19
CA THR A 322 -17.06 -14.52 15.46
C THR A 322 -18.45 -14.47 14.82
N GLN A 323 -19.48 -14.04 15.56
CA GLN A 323 -20.87 -14.04 15.06
C GLN A 323 -21.09 -13.06 13.91
N ARG A 324 -20.59 -11.83 14.05
CA ARG A 324 -20.67 -10.82 12.99
C ARG A 324 -19.86 -11.26 11.77
N LEU A 325 -18.67 -11.82 11.98
CA LEU A 325 -17.82 -12.28 10.88
C LEU A 325 -18.47 -13.41 10.09
N ILE A 326 -19.12 -14.40 10.75
CA ILE A 326 -19.90 -15.45 10.08
C ILE A 326 -20.99 -14.82 9.22
N LYS A 327 -21.77 -13.90 9.80
CA LYS A 327 -22.88 -13.23 9.09
C LYS A 327 -22.40 -12.51 7.83
N GLU A 328 -21.37 -11.68 7.96
CA GLU A 328 -20.89 -10.86 6.84
C GLU A 328 -20.15 -11.69 5.78
N LEU A 329 -19.40 -12.72 6.19
CA LEU A 329 -18.78 -13.64 5.24
C LEU A 329 -19.86 -14.43 4.47
N THR A 330 -20.89 -14.97 5.13
CA THR A 330 -22.01 -15.65 4.46
C THR A 330 -22.68 -14.73 3.43
N LYS A 331 -22.86 -13.45 3.78
CA LYS A 331 -23.44 -12.45 2.87
C LYS A 331 -22.62 -12.26 1.59
N ILE A 332 -21.30 -12.13 1.68
CA ILE A 332 -20.45 -11.93 0.48
C ILE A 332 -20.21 -13.21 -0.33
N LEU A 333 -20.47 -14.37 0.25
CA LEU A 333 -20.44 -15.67 -0.44
C LEU A 333 -21.72 -15.93 -1.24
N ASP A 334 -22.82 -15.25 -0.91
CA ASP A 334 -24.06 -15.30 -1.66
C ASP A 334 -23.88 -14.76 -3.09
N LYS A 335 -24.50 -15.43 -4.07
CA LYS A 335 -24.29 -15.16 -5.50
C LYS A 335 -24.69 -13.76 -5.91
N ASP A 336 -25.84 -13.27 -5.46
CA ASP A 336 -26.36 -11.96 -5.89
C ASP A 336 -25.59 -10.81 -5.26
N ASN A 337 -25.26 -10.95 -3.97
CA ASN A 337 -24.41 -10.00 -3.27
C ASN A 337 -23.00 -9.92 -3.89
N ARG A 338 -22.45 -11.07 -4.29
CA ARG A 338 -21.16 -11.14 -4.98
C ARG A 338 -21.18 -10.36 -6.31
N VAL A 339 -22.19 -10.55 -7.14
CA VAL A 339 -22.32 -9.83 -8.42
C VAL A 339 -22.40 -8.32 -8.19
N SER A 340 -23.20 -7.88 -7.22
CA SER A 340 -23.32 -6.45 -6.87
C SER A 340 -21.98 -5.86 -6.41
N LEU A 341 -21.23 -6.61 -5.60
CA LEU A 341 -19.93 -6.19 -5.07
C LEU A 341 -18.89 -6.06 -6.19
N LEU A 342 -18.83 -7.01 -7.11
CA LEU A 342 -17.93 -6.99 -8.25
C LEU A 342 -18.20 -5.80 -9.17
N LYS A 343 -19.46 -5.45 -9.45
CA LYS A 343 -19.82 -4.22 -10.18
C LYS A 343 -19.30 -2.95 -9.48
N SER A 344 -19.34 -2.94 -8.15
CA SER A 344 -18.77 -1.82 -7.38
C SER A 344 -17.25 -1.76 -7.47
N TYR A 345 -16.58 -2.90 -7.58
CA TYR A 345 -15.13 -2.96 -7.80
C TYR A 345 -14.72 -2.49 -9.21
N ASP A 346 -15.57 -2.73 -10.22
CA ASP A 346 -15.34 -2.18 -11.57
C ASP A 346 -15.44 -0.64 -11.56
N ALA A 347 -16.43 -0.09 -10.86
CA ALA A 347 -16.54 1.36 -10.67
C ALA A 347 -15.38 1.95 -9.86
N LEU A 348 -14.85 1.22 -8.89
CA LEU A 348 -13.65 1.60 -8.13
C LEU A 348 -12.43 1.70 -9.04
N GLU A 349 -12.18 0.70 -9.86
CA GLU A 349 -11.07 0.66 -10.80
C GLU A 349 -11.12 1.82 -11.81
N GLN A 350 -12.31 2.12 -12.34
CA GLN A 350 -12.52 3.28 -13.22
C GLN A 350 -12.21 4.61 -12.51
N LYS A 351 -12.67 4.78 -11.25
CA LYS A 351 -12.36 5.96 -10.45
C LYS A 351 -10.87 6.13 -10.18
N LEU A 352 -10.14 5.04 -10.07
CA LEU A 352 -8.69 5.03 -9.85
C LEU A 352 -7.87 5.36 -11.10
N GLY A 353 -8.50 5.59 -12.25
CA GLY A 353 -7.88 6.08 -13.48
C GLY A 353 -7.39 4.98 -14.43
N GLY A 354 -7.60 3.70 -14.11
CA GLY A 354 -7.16 2.59 -14.97
C GLY A 354 -5.64 2.41 -15.03
N ILE A 355 -5.18 1.73 -16.10
CA ILE A 355 -3.76 1.44 -16.34
C ILE A 355 -3.04 2.70 -16.84
N GLY A 356 -1.75 2.85 -16.48
CA GLY A 356 -0.87 3.89 -17.00
C GLY A 356 -0.44 4.96 -16.00
N ALA A 357 -0.73 4.80 -14.71
CA ALA A 357 -0.35 5.75 -13.66
C ALA A 357 1.15 6.06 -13.62
N SER A 358 1.97 5.01 -13.67
CA SER A 358 3.44 5.15 -13.67
C SER A 358 3.95 5.81 -14.94
N ASP A 359 3.30 5.51 -16.09
CA ASP A 359 3.69 6.09 -17.37
C ASP A 359 3.30 7.58 -17.48
N ALA A 360 2.10 7.94 -17.05
CA ALA A 360 1.66 9.34 -16.95
C ALA A 360 2.56 10.15 -16.00
N THR A 361 2.92 9.59 -14.85
CA THR A 361 3.84 10.24 -13.90
C THR A 361 5.22 10.49 -14.53
N GLY A 362 5.79 9.47 -15.19
CA GLY A 362 7.08 9.59 -15.86
C GLY A 362 7.06 10.65 -16.97
N GLN A 363 5.97 10.73 -17.75
CA GLN A 363 5.79 11.76 -18.79
C GLN A 363 5.77 13.15 -18.19
N LEU A 364 4.93 13.39 -17.17
CA LEU A 364 4.81 14.68 -16.50
C LEU A 364 6.13 15.15 -15.87
N ILE A 365 6.89 14.22 -15.26
CA ILE A 365 8.19 14.54 -14.68
C ILE A 365 9.19 14.96 -15.77
N VAL A 366 9.29 14.18 -16.85
CA VAL A 366 10.23 14.48 -17.94
C VAL A 366 9.88 15.81 -18.62
N ASP A 367 8.59 16.09 -18.85
CA ASP A 367 8.16 17.34 -19.49
C ASP A 367 8.37 18.57 -18.59
N ALA A 368 8.25 18.43 -17.27
CA ALA A 368 8.55 19.51 -16.33
C ALA A 368 10.05 19.88 -16.25
N LEU A 369 10.93 19.07 -16.85
CA LEU A 369 12.38 19.28 -16.84
C LEU A 369 12.91 19.80 -18.20
N LYS A 370 12.13 19.72 -19.25
CA LYS A 370 12.42 20.29 -20.59
C LYS A 370 12.14 21.80 -20.59
#